data_9e13302a16489d9c5c94bf61b6130ad2
#
_entry.id   9e13302a16489d9c5c94bf61b6130ad2
#
_cell.length_a   1.000
_cell.length_b   1.000
_cell.length_c   1.000
_cell.angle_alpha   90.00
_cell.angle_beta   90.00
_cell.angle_gamma   90.00
#
_symmetry.space_group_name_H-M   'P 1'
#
loop_
_entity.id
_entity.type
_entity.pdbx_description
1 polymer ?
#
loop_
_entity_poly.entity_id
_entity_poly.type
_entity_poly.pdbx_seq_one_letter_code
_entity_poly.pdbx_strand_id
1 'polypeptide(L)'
;TASQALTSAGMQRSLVLLVDRKQNRLVAQQCVGLPGDAARLTLAPEQSQVVRRLLEKPAQLRLQPANMAQFSALLPSGLKALFAGEHLLLRSLGVDGRVLMLVVADQNGAPLSDASVQTFAKTSQCIERALSLFGRRGG
;
A
#
# COMPACT_ATOMS: atom_id res chain seq x y z
N THR A 1 9.91 -11.70 2.16
CA THR A 1 9.19 -10.82 1.24
C THR A 1 8.48 -9.69 1.97
N ALA A 2 8.04 -8.69 1.24
CA ALA A 2 7.29 -7.57 1.83
C ALA A 2 6.00 -8.04 2.49
N SER A 3 5.24 -8.93 1.85
CA SER A 3 3.99 -9.44 2.41
C SER A 3 4.23 -10.26 3.68
N GLN A 4 5.32 -11.02 3.74
CA GLN A 4 5.68 -11.76 4.95
C GLN A 4 6.02 -10.81 6.11
N ALA A 5 6.76 -9.75 5.82
CA ALA A 5 7.11 -8.74 6.82
C ALA A 5 5.85 -8.05 7.37
N LEU A 6 4.91 -7.71 6.51
CA LEU A 6 3.66 -7.09 6.92
C LEU A 6 2.80 -8.03 7.76
N THR A 7 2.75 -9.31 7.41
CA THR A 7 2.05 -10.32 8.20
C THR A 7 2.68 -10.44 9.59
N SER A 8 4.01 -10.46 9.66
CA SER A 8 4.73 -10.50 10.94
C SER A 8 4.49 -9.25 11.77
N ALA A 9 4.19 -8.12 11.13
CA ALA A 9 3.87 -6.86 11.81
C ALA A 9 2.41 -6.80 12.30
N GLY A 10 1.62 -7.86 12.09
CA GLY A 10 0.24 -7.95 12.58
C GLY A 10 -0.83 -7.60 11.56
N MET A 11 -0.49 -7.33 10.32
CA MET A 11 -1.47 -7.03 9.28
C MET A 11 -2.12 -8.33 8.79
N GLN A 12 -3.45 -8.40 8.87
CA GLN A 12 -4.19 -9.60 8.46
C GLN A 12 -4.42 -9.65 6.96
N ARG A 13 -4.62 -8.48 6.34
CA ARG A 13 -4.75 -8.39 4.89
C ARG A 13 -3.72 -7.38 4.39
N SER A 14 -3.06 -7.71 3.29
CA SER A 14 -2.08 -6.81 2.69
C SER A 14 -2.03 -7.01 1.19
N LEU A 15 -1.73 -5.92 0.49
CA LEU A 15 -1.55 -5.92 -0.95
C LEU A 15 -0.31 -5.07 -1.27
N VAL A 16 0.60 -5.65 -2.04
CA VAL A 16 1.81 -4.95 -2.48
C VAL A 16 1.70 -4.75 -3.98
N LEU A 17 1.76 -3.49 -4.40
CA LEU A 17 1.66 -3.11 -5.81
C LEU A 17 2.98 -2.48 -6.25
N LEU A 18 3.48 -2.88 -7.42
CA LEU A 18 4.67 -2.29 -8.00
C LEU A 18 4.29 -1.25 -9.05
N VAL A 19 5.07 -0.18 -9.14
CA VAL A 19 4.88 0.86 -10.14
C VAL A 19 5.48 0.38 -11.47
N ASP A 20 4.62 0.27 -12.49
CA ASP A 20 5.04 0.00 -13.86
C ASP A 20 5.02 1.31 -14.63
N ARG A 21 6.20 1.89 -14.82
CA ARG A 21 6.34 3.19 -15.47
C ARG A 21 6.07 3.14 -16.97
N LYS A 22 6.35 2.01 -17.60
CA LYS A 22 6.13 1.85 -19.04
C LYS A 22 4.66 1.95 -19.40
N GLN A 23 3.80 1.38 -18.54
CA GLN A 23 2.36 1.36 -18.76
C GLN A 23 1.62 2.39 -17.91
N ASN A 24 2.35 3.12 -17.05
CA ASN A 24 1.80 4.11 -16.13
C ASN A 24 0.67 3.52 -15.28
N ARG A 25 0.96 2.41 -14.61
CA ARG A 25 -0.01 1.72 -13.75
C ARG A 25 0.69 1.05 -12.57
N LEU A 26 -0.11 0.69 -11.58
CA LEU A 26 0.32 -0.14 -10.46
C LEU A 26 -0.15 -1.56 -10.69
N VAL A 27 0.74 -2.52 -10.47
CA VAL A 27 0.45 -3.95 -10.71
C VAL A 27 0.64 -4.71 -9.40
N ALA A 28 -0.36 -5.52 -9.02
CA ALA A 28 -0.29 -6.35 -7.82
C ALA A 28 0.86 -7.34 -7.93
N GLN A 29 1.70 -7.41 -6.90
CA GLN A 29 2.84 -8.30 -6.83
C GLN A 29 2.66 -9.38 -5.79
N GLN A 30 2.13 -9.02 -4.62
CA GLN A 30 1.91 -9.93 -3.50
C GLN A 30 0.60 -9.56 -2.82
N CYS A 31 -0.11 -10.56 -2.30
CA CYS A 31 -1.30 -10.32 -1.49
C CYS A 31 -1.44 -11.42 -0.44
N VAL A 32 -1.99 -11.06 0.72
CA VAL A 32 -2.24 -11.98 1.84
C VAL A 32 -3.63 -11.66 2.40
N GLY A 33 -4.41 -12.71 2.66
CA GLY A 33 -5.73 -12.58 3.27
C GLY A 33 -6.79 -11.98 2.38
N LEU A 34 -6.55 -11.89 1.08
CA LEU A 34 -7.47 -11.29 0.11
C LEU A 34 -7.95 -12.35 -0.88
N PRO A 35 -9.10 -12.10 -1.57
CA PRO A 35 -9.57 -12.99 -2.63
C PRO A 35 -8.52 -13.17 -3.73
N GLY A 36 -8.59 -14.27 -4.47
CA GLY A 36 -7.64 -14.58 -5.52
C GLY A 36 -7.53 -13.51 -6.62
N ASP A 37 -8.60 -12.75 -6.84
CA ASP A 37 -8.61 -11.66 -7.82
C ASP A 37 -7.64 -10.54 -7.47
N ALA A 38 -7.27 -10.40 -6.19
CA ALA A 38 -6.32 -9.38 -5.75
C ALA A 38 -4.96 -9.51 -6.43
N ALA A 39 -4.54 -10.73 -6.75
CA ALA A 39 -3.27 -10.98 -7.41
C ALA A 39 -3.22 -10.45 -8.84
N ARG A 40 -4.38 -10.13 -9.41
CA ARG A 40 -4.50 -9.63 -10.78
C ARG A 40 -4.84 -8.14 -10.84
N LEU A 41 -4.93 -7.49 -9.69
CA LEU A 41 -5.34 -6.09 -9.63
C LEU A 41 -4.31 -5.20 -10.30
N THR A 42 -4.79 -4.29 -11.15
CA THR A 42 -4.01 -3.20 -11.70
C THR A 42 -4.75 -1.90 -11.44
N LEU A 43 -4.01 -0.84 -11.15
CA LEU A 43 -4.58 0.47 -10.88
C LEU A 43 -3.97 1.50 -11.83
N ALA A 44 -4.83 2.38 -12.35
CA ALA A 44 -4.40 3.51 -13.17
C ALA A 44 -4.31 4.75 -12.27
N PRO A 45 -3.11 5.32 -12.05
CA PRO A 45 -2.96 6.47 -11.13
C PRO A 45 -3.82 7.66 -11.51
N GLU A 46 -4.05 7.91 -12.80
CA GLU A 46 -4.85 9.04 -13.26
C GLU A 46 -6.32 8.95 -12.86
N GLN A 47 -6.79 7.77 -12.45
CA GLN A 47 -8.17 7.58 -12.03
C GLN A 47 -8.38 7.79 -10.54
N SER A 48 -7.32 8.08 -9.78
CA SER A 48 -7.42 8.26 -8.33
C SER A 48 -6.49 9.36 -7.86
N GLN A 49 -7.08 10.40 -7.25
CA GLN A 49 -6.32 11.50 -6.66
C GLN A 49 -5.43 11.01 -5.51
N VAL A 50 -5.93 10.09 -4.70
CA VAL A 50 -5.18 9.54 -3.57
C VAL A 50 -3.93 8.81 -4.07
N VAL A 51 -4.08 7.94 -5.08
CA VAL A 51 -2.96 7.19 -5.64
C VAL A 51 -1.96 8.14 -6.27
N ARG A 52 -2.42 9.14 -7.04
CA ARG A 52 -1.51 10.11 -7.65
C ARG A 52 -0.66 10.83 -6.62
N ARG A 53 -1.26 11.26 -5.52
CA ARG A 53 -0.53 11.95 -4.45
C ARG A 53 0.48 11.05 -3.77
N LEU A 54 0.11 9.78 -3.53
CA LEU A 54 1.02 8.81 -2.93
C LEU A 54 2.21 8.51 -3.85
N LEU A 55 2.03 8.62 -5.17
CA LEU A 55 3.10 8.36 -6.12
C LEU A 55 4.02 9.57 -6.36
N GLU A 56 3.64 10.76 -5.92
CA GLU A 56 4.49 11.95 -6.05
C GLU A 56 5.75 11.85 -5.20
N LYS A 57 5.61 11.32 -3.99
CA LYS A 57 6.71 11.11 -3.04
C LYS A 57 6.28 10.06 -2.02
N PRO A 58 7.23 9.37 -1.38
CA PRO A 58 6.88 8.41 -0.32
C PRO A 58 6.08 9.08 0.79
N ALA A 59 4.92 8.52 1.08
CA ALA A 59 3.97 9.06 2.07
C ALA A 59 3.10 7.96 2.63
N GLN A 60 2.45 8.25 3.77
CA GLN A 60 1.54 7.32 4.43
C GLN A 60 0.19 7.98 4.64
N LEU A 61 -0.88 7.22 4.42
CA LEU A 61 -2.25 7.64 4.66
C LEU A 61 -2.93 6.62 5.56
N ARG A 62 -3.47 7.09 6.70
CA ARG A 62 -4.28 6.28 7.59
C ARG A 62 -5.74 6.66 7.42
N LEU A 63 -6.56 5.72 6.96
CA LEU A 63 -8.00 5.91 6.86
C LEU A 63 -8.69 5.33 8.08
N GLN A 64 -9.64 6.07 8.62
CA GLN A 64 -10.45 5.68 9.78
C GLN A 64 -11.82 6.37 9.65
N PRO A 65 -12.84 6.00 10.46
CA PRO A 65 -14.17 6.55 10.26
C PRO A 65 -14.22 8.08 10.23
N ALA A 66 -13.34 8.74 10.99
CA ALA A 66 -13.29 10.20 11.06
C ALA A 66 -12.97 10.86 9.71
N ASN A 67 -12.19 10.20 8.84
CA ASN A 67 -11.80 10.76 7.54
C ASN A 67 -12.23 9.92 6.34
N MET A 68 -12.84 8.75 6.56
CA MET A 68 -13.20 7.84 5.47
C MET A 68 -14.18 8.50 4.48
N ALA A 69 -15.16 9.25 4.98
CA ALA A 69 -16.12 9.92 4.10
C ALA A 69 -15.44 10.90 3.14
N GLN A 70 -14.34 11.53 3.59
CA GLN A 70 -13.58 12.48 2.81
C GLN A 70 -12.78 11.79 1.70
N PHE A 71 -12.23 10.60 1.96
CA PHE A 71 -11.34 9.92 1.04
C PHE A 71 -12.00 8.81 0.23
N SER A 72 -13.15 8.30 0.66
CA SER A 72 -13.79 7.14 0.04
C SER A 72 -14.02 7.32 -1.46
N ALA A 73 -14.50 8.48 -1.88
CA ALA A 73 -14.76 8.76 -3.28
C ALA A 73 -13.48 8.90 -4.12
N LEU A 74 -12.35 9.13 -3.45
CA LEU A 74 -11.06 9.35 -4.12
C LEU A 74 -10.23 8.07 -4.23
N LEU A 75 -10.65 6.99 -3.56
CA LEU A 75 -9.98 5.69 -3.61
C LEU A 75 -10.34 4.94 -4.88
N PRO A 76 -9.40 4.17 -5.46
CA PRO A 76 -9.74 3.30 -6.60
C PRO A 76 -10.81 2.28 -6.21
N SER A 77 -11.76 2.02 -7.10
CA SER A 77 -12.83 1.06 -6.85
C SER A 77 -12.29 -0.35 -6.57
N GLY A 78 -11.19 -0.74 -7.22
CA GLY A 78 -10.55 -2.03 -6.97
C GLY A 78 -10.08 -2.19 -5.54
N LEU A 79 -9.51 -1.15 -4.95
CA LEU A 79 -9.08 -1.18 -3.55
C LEU A 79 -10.28 -1.20 -2.60
N LYS A 80 -11.33 -0.44 -2.89
CA LYS A 80 -12.53 -0.43 -2.06
C LYS A 80 -13.22 -1.78 -2.03
N ALA A 81 -13.19 -2.50 -3.14
CA ALA A 81 -13.76 -3.85 -3.22
C ALA A 81 -12.99 -4.86 -2.36
N LEU A 82 -11.66 -4.73 -2.30
CA LEU A 82 -10.82 -5.64 -1.53
C LEU A 82 -10.77 -5.29 -0.04
N PHE A 83 -10.84 -3.99 0.29
CA PHE A 83 -10.71 -3.49 1.66
C PHE A 83 -11.97 -2.68 2.01
N ALA A 84 -13.06 -3.39 2.25
CA ALA A 84 -14.37 -2.76 2.46
C ALA A 84 -14.54 -2.11 3.85
N GLY A 85 -13.57 -2.28 4.75
CA GLY A 85 -13.63 -1.70 6.09
C GLY A 85 -13.32 -0.21 6.13
N GLU A 86 -13.56 0.41 7.29
CA GLU A 86 -13.32 1.83 7.50
C GLU A 86 -11.92 2.16 8.01
N HIS A 87 -11.12 1.14 8.34
CA HIS A 87 -9.76 1.28 8.84
C HIS A 87 -8.78 0.67 7.86
N LEU A 88 -7.92 1.51 7.28
CA LEU A 88 -7.03 1.09 6.21
C LEU A 88 -5.73 1.89 6.27
N LEU A 89 -4.61 1.24 5.98
CA LEU A 89 -3.32 1.91 5.84
C LEU A 89 -2.84 1.80 4.40
N LEU A 90 -2.41 2.93 3.84
CA LEU A 90 -1.74 2.99 2.55
C LEU A 90 -0.40 3.68 2.76
N ARG A 91 0.64 3.15 2.15
CA ARG A 91 1.96 3.77 2.21
C ARG A 91 2.69 3.55 0.89
N SER A 92 3.19 4.63 0.32
CA SER A 92 4.06 4.53 -0.85
C SER A 92 5.51 4.44 -0.37
N LEU A 93 6.27 3.55 -0.99
CA LEU A 93 7.66 3.28 -0.66
C LEU A 93 8.53 3.64 -1.84
N GLY A 94 9.71 4.20 -1.57
CA GLY A 94 10.57 4.61 -2.65
C GLY A 94 12.04 4.67 -2.28
N VAL A 95 12.85 5.00 -3.29
CA VAL A 95 14.29 5.17 -3.18
C VAL A 95 14.64 6.49 -3.84
N ASP A 96 15.39 7.33 -3.12
CA ASP A 96 15.86 8.63 -3.61
C ASP A 96 14.71 9.53 -4.09
N GLY A 97 13.59 9.53 -3.33
CA GLY A 97 12.42 10.35 -3.64
C GLY A 97 11.51 9.79 -4.73
N ARG A 98 11.87 8.64 -5.30
CA ARG A 98 11.14 8.01 -6.39
C ARG A 98 10.31 6.85 -5.85
N VAL A 99 8.99 6.92 -6.02
CA VAL A 99 8.09 5.87 -5.53
C VAL A 99 8.17 4.65 -6.45
N LEU A 100 8.39 3.48 -5.86
CA LEU A 100 8.50 2.20 -6.58
C LEU A 100 7.40 1.22 -6.22
N MET A 101 6.73 1.42 -5.08
CA MET A 101 5.80 0.44 -4.53
C MET A 101 4.71 1.15 -3.74
N LEU A 102 3.50 0.60 -3.79
CA LEU A 102 2.40 1.01 -2.91
C LEU A 102 1.99 -0.20 -2.07
N VAL A 103 1.91 -0.01 -0.76
CA VAL A 103 1.49 -1.04 0.18
C VAL A 103 0.14 -0.64 0.77
N VAL A 104 -0.81 -1.56 0.76
CA VAL A 104 -2.13 -1.37 1.35
C VAL A 104 -2.35 -2.50 2.35
N ALA A 105 -2.75 -2.17 3.57
CA ALA A 105 -2.89 -3.19 4.62
C ALA A 105 -3.98 -2.81 5.61
N ASP A 106 -4.60 -3.83 6.23
CA ASP A 106 -5.54 -3.65 7.32
C ASP A 106 -5.57 -4.87 8.23
N GLN A 107 -6.37 -4.79 9.28
CA GLN A 107 -6.63 -5.91 10.19
C GLN A 107 -8.06 -6.41 10.01
N ASN A 108 -8.39 -6.78 8.78
CA ASN A 108 -9.71 -7.29 8.40
C ASN A 108 -10.84 -6.30 8.73
N GLY A 109 -10.56 -5.01 8.54
CA GLY A 109 -11.51 -3.94 8.81
C GLY A 109 -11.61 -3.48 10.26
N ALA A 110 -10.92 -4.18 11.18
CA ALA A 110 -10.92 -3.80 12.60
C ALA A 110 -10.12 -2.54 12.84
N PRO A 111 -10.43 -1.78 13.92
CA PRO A 111 -9.66 -0.60 14.26
C PRO A 111 -8.17 -0.91 14.45
N LEU A 112 -7.34 0.02 13.99
CA LEU A 112 -5.89 -0.08 14.10
C LEU A 112 -5.42 0.76 15.29
N SER A 113 -4.63 0.15 16.19
CA SER A 113 -4.02 0.90 17.28
C SER A 113 -2.88 1.76 16.76
N ASP A 114 -2.52 2.81 17.51
CA ASP A 114 -1.35 3.62 17.16
C ASP A 114 -0.08 2.78 17.13
N ALA A 115 0.03 1.79 18.03
CA ALA A 115 1.17 0.87 18.04
C ALA A 115 1.23 0.05 16.74
N SER A 116 0.08 -0.43 16.25
CA SER A 116 0.03 -1.17 14.98
C SER A 116 0.44 -0.28 13.80
N VAL A 117 -0.02 0.96 13.79
CA VAL A 117 0.35 1.92 12.74
C VAL A 117 1.85 2.21 12.76
N GLN A 118 2.44 2.38 13.95
CA GLN A 118 3.88 2.58 14.08
C GLN A 118 4.67 1.36 13.62
N THR A 119 4.22 0.16 13.98
CA THR A 119 4.86 -1.08 13.55
C THR A 119 4.81 -1.21 12.03
N PHE A 120 3.66 -0.89 11.42
CA PHE A 120 3.52 -0.86 9.97
C PHE A 120 4.51 0.12 9.32
N ALA A 121 4.65 1.32 9.89
CA ALA A 121 5.56 2.32 9.37
C ALA A 121 7.03 1.85 9.45
N LYS A 122 7.43 1.27 10.59
CA LYS A 122 8.79 0.75 10.77
C LYS A 122 9.07 -0.40 9.81
N THR A 123 8.12 -1.31 9.64
CA THR A 123 8.23 -2.44 8.71
C THR A 123 8.40 -1.93 7.28
N SER A 124 7.60 -0.93 6.90
CA SER A 124 7.68 -0.31 5.58
C SER A 124 9.05 0.33 5.35
N GLN A 125 9.63 0.98 6.36
CA GLN A 125 10.97 1.55 6.25
C GLN A 125 12.02 0.46 6.03
N CYS A 126 11.87 -0.70 6.66
CA CYS A 126 12.77 -1.84 6.42
C CYS A 126 12.65 -2.34 4.99
N ILE A 127 11.44 -2.38 4.45
CA ILE A 127 11.21 -2.74 3.05
C ILE A 127 11.90 -1.74 2.12
N GLU A 128 11.78 -0.43 2.42
CA GLU A 128 12.45 0.61 1.64
C GLU A 128 13.96 0.45 1.63
N ARG A 129 14.56 0.09 2.77
CA ARG A 129 16.00 -0.17 2.86
C ARG A 129 16.40 -1.33 1.97
N ALA A 130 15.61 -2.40 1.96
CA ALA A 130 15.86 -3.55 1.09
C ALA A 130 15.79 -3.15 -0.38
N LEU A 131 14.77 -2.35 -0.76
CA LEU A 131 14.64 -1.83 -2.12
C LEU A 131 15.86 -0.99 -2.51
N SER A 132 16.33 -0.14 -1.61
CA SER A 132 17.50 0.70 -1.85
C SER A 132 18.76 -0.14 -2.12
N LEU A 133 18.97 -1.20 -1.33
CA LEU A 133 20.10 -2.10 -1.54
C LEU A 133 20.02 -2.82 -2.87
N PHE A 134 18.84 -3.31 -3.24
CA PHE A 134 18.62 -3.95 -4.53
C PHE A 134 18.82 -2.99 -5.69
N GLY A 135 18.30 -1.78 -5.59
CA GLY A 135 18.46 -0.76 -6.61
C GLY A 135 19.94 -0.43 -6.88
N ARG A 136 20.75 -0.34 -5.82
CA ARG A 136 22.17 -0.07 -5.95
C ARG A 136 22.94 -1.22 -6.59
N ARG A 137 22.51 -2.47 -6.32
CA ARG A 137 23.17 -3.65 -6.89
C ARG A 137 22.72 -3.90 -8.32
N GLY A 138 21.48 -3.60 -8.65
CA GLY A 138 20.91 -3.80 -9.97
C GLY A 138 21.13 -2.64 -10.93
N GLY A 139 21.60 -1.53 -10.40
CA GLY A 139 21.86 -0.33 -11.18
C GLY A 139 23.25 -0.29 -11.70
#